data_df555fd43d976d8a4358d08a03a9ffb1
#
_entry.id   df555fd43d976d8a4358d08a03a9ffb1
#
_cell.length_a   1.000
_cell.length_b   1.000
_cell.length_c   1.000
_cell.angle_alpha   90.00
_cell.angle_beta   90.00
_cell.angle_gamma   90.00
#
_symmetry.space_group_name_H-M   'P 1'
#
loop_
_entity.id
_entity.type
_entity.pdbx_description
1 polymer ?
#
loop_
_entity_poly.entity_id
_entity_poly.type
_entity_poly.pdbx_seq_one_letter_code
_entity_poly.pdbx_strand_id
1 'polypeptide(L)'
;SAYASEGKYNDMDMLEIGRGLSEAEERTHFGMWCIQSSPLLIGCDMTAIPAKSLALLKNKELIAINQDPLALQAYVVKVQQNGVYLYVKDIQILNGTTRAVAIYNPTDNEQSFALNMNDVDLDGKVKVRDVFAHEDMAEVTKGVMHVNIPRHDTRIFILKGEKRKLRSIYEAETAWLERYQCLGINNSLGYAKYGDAKFCSGGGKVEWLGNHKDNYMEWRNIYSKEDG
;
A
#
# COMPACT_ATOMS: atom_id res chain seq x y z
N SER A 1 -8.07 -2.56 3.92
CA SER A 1 -9.44 -2.23 4.36
C SER A 1 -9.98 -3.30 5.30
N ALA A 2 -10.77 -2.85 6.28
CA ALA A 2 -11.38 -3.72 7.29
C ALA A 2 -12.39 -4.72 6.74
N TYR A 3 -12.91 -4.48 5.55
CA TYR A 3 -13.96 -5.29 4.93
C TYR A 3 -13.43 -6.25 3.85
N ALA A 4 -12.17 -6.13 3.46
CA ALA A 4 -11.56 -7.05 2.51
C ALA A 4 -11.02 -8.28 3.22
N SER A 5 -11.37 -9.45 2.72
CA SER A 5 -10.93 -10.77 3.19
C SER A 5 -11.12 -11.78 2.07
N GLU A 6 -10.74 -13.02 2.27
CA GLU A 6 -11.03 -14.09 1.32
C GLU A 6 -12.53 -14.10 0.94
N GLY A 7 -12.80 -14.05 -0.37
CA GLY A 7 -14.15 -13.97 -0.93
C GLY A 7 -14.85 -12.62 -0.81
N LYS A 8 -14.21 -11.59 -0.25
CA LYS A 8 -14.76 -10.22 -0.09
C LYS A 8 -13.71 -9.19 -0.50
N TYR A 9 -13.88 -8.57 -1.64
CA TYR A 9 -12.94 -7.62 -2.21
C TYR A 9 -13.58 -6.24 -2.36
N ASN A 10 -12.81 -5.18 -2.11
CA ASN A 10 -13.22 -3.83 -2.47
C ASN A 10 -12.94 -3.63 -3.95
N ASP A 11 -13.99 -3.29 -4.68
CA ASP A 11 -13.91 -3.03 -6.11
C ASP A 11 -13.53 -1.57 -6.36
N MET A 12 -12.45 -1.35 -7.09
CA MET A 12 -11.95 -0.04 -7.50
C MET A 12 -12.40 0.32 -8.93
N ASP A 13 -13.38 -0.43 -9.47
CA ASP A 13 -13.90 -0.30 -10.83
C ASP A 13 -12.95 -0.86 -11.92
N MET A 14 -13.28 -0.63 -13.17
CA MET A 14 -12.54 -1.17 -14.30
C MET A 14 -11.18 -0.55 -14.50
N LEU A 15 -10.27 -1.32 -15.12
CA LEU A 15 -8.94 -0.86 -15.47
C LEU A 15 -8.98 0.07 -16.70
N GLU A 16 -8.41 1.26 -16.56
CA GLU A 16 -8.27 2.27 -17.64
C GLU A 16 -6.98 2.09 -18.48
N ILE A 17 -6.35 0.91 -18.39
CA ILE A 17 -5.12 0.59 -19.12
C ILE A 17 -5.38 0.54 -20.62
N GLY A 18 -4.53 1.21 -21.40
CA GLY A 18 -4.70 1.31 -22.86
C GLY A 18 -5.69 2.39 -23.31
N ARG A 19 -6.14 3.28 -22.40
CA ARG A 19 -7.13 4.33 -22.66
C ARG A 19 -6.56 5.75 -22.62
N GLY A 20 -5.26 5.91 -22.83
CA GLY A 20 -4.63 7.24 -22.97
C GLY A 20 -3.92 7.73 -21.72
N LEU A 21 -3.79 6.92 -20.67
CA LEU A 21 -2.87 7.17 -19.56
C LEU A 21 -1.42 7.10 -20.06
N SER A 22 -0.53 7.87 -19.44
CA SER A 22 0.91 7.70 -19.64
C SER A 22 1.40 6.36 -19.09
N GLU A 23 2.57 5.88 -19.53
CA GLU A 23 3.15 4.63 -19.02
C GLU A 23 3.33 4.62 -17.48
N ALA A 24 3.65 5.77 -16.89
CA ALA A 24 3.76 5.92 -15.43
C ALA A 24 2.40 5.78 -14.74
N GLU A 25 1.38 6.44 -15.28
CA GLU A 25 0.00 6.36 -14.76
C GLU A 25 -0.57 4.96 -14.95
N GLU A 26 -0.31 4.27 -16.08
CA GLU A 26 -0.70 2.88 -16.26
C GLU A 26 -0.05 1.94 -15.23
N ARG A 27 1.26 2.10 -14.97
CA ARG A 27 1.94 1.34 -13.90
C ARG A 27 1.31 1.61 -12.53
N THR A 28 1.03 2.87 -12.22
CA THR A 28 0.35 3.25 -10.98
C THR A 28 -1.04 2.63 -10.90
N HIS A 29 -1.84 2.77 -11.93
CA HIS A 29 -3.21 2.27 -11.97
C HIS A 29 -3.23 0.75 -11.77
N PHE A 30 -2.56 0.00 -12.64
CA PHE A 30 -2.52 -1.46 -12.54
C PHE A 30 -1.86 -1.97 -11.26
N GLY A 31 -0.74 -1.36 -10.87
CA GLY A 31 -0.03 -1.70 -9.64
C GLY A 31 -0.87 -1.49 -8.39
N MET A 32 -1.63 -0.38 -8.30
CA MET A 32 -2.50 -0.10 -7.16
C MET A 32 -3.68 -1.09 -7.12
N TRP A 33 -4.34 -1.42 -8.25
CA TRP A 33 -5.35 -2.49 -8.29
C TRP A 33 -4.77 -3.81 -7.78
N CYS A 34 -3.55 -4.15 -8.19
CA CYS A 34 -2.91 -5.39 -7.76
C CYS A 34 -2.58 -5.41 -6.28
N ILE A 35 -1.97 -4.36 -5.74
CA ILE A 35 -1.59 -4.35 -4.32
C ILE A 35 -2.80 -4.20 -3.39
N GLN A 36 -3.91 -3.62 -3.88
CA GLN A 36 -5.17 -3.51 -3.15
C GLN A 36 -6.06 -4.76 -3.29
N SER A 37 -5.63 -5.79 -4.03
CA SER A 37 -6.44 -6.99 -4.31
C SER A 37 -7.84 -6.66 -4.86
N SER A 38 -7.91 -5.59 -5.68
CA SER A 38 -9.16 -5.22 -6.38
C SER A 38 -9.41 -6.15 -7.55
N PRO A 39 -10.68 -6.42 -7.92
CA PRO A 39 -10.99 -7.15 -9.14
C PRO A 39 -10.31 -6.52 -10.37
N LEU A 40 -9.72 -7.34 -11.23
CA LEU A 40 -9.02 -6.89 -12.44
C LEU A 40 -9.97 -7.00 -13.65
N LEU A 41 -10.82 -6.00 -13.82
CA LEU A 41 -11.78 -5.92 -14.92
C LEU A 41 -11.23 -5.02 -16.03
N ILE A 42 -11.02 -5.56 -17.22
CA ILE A 42 -10.48 -4.80 -18.35
C ILE A 42 -11.54 -3.88 -18.94
N GLY A 43 -11.26 -2.57 -18.97
CA GLY A 43 -12.17 -1.52 -19.49
C GLY A 43 -11.82 -0.99 -20.87
N CYS A 44 -10.80 -1.55 -21.55
CA CYS A 44 -10.36 -1.08 -22.88
C CYS A 44 -10.79 -2.03 -24.01
N ASP A 45 -10.70 -1.53 -25.24
CA ASP A 45 -10.82 -2.34 -26.45
C ASP A 45 -9.54 -3.19 -26.62
N MET A 46 -9.66 -4.50 -26.36
CA MET A 46 -8.55 -5.44 -26.46
C MET A 46 -8.06 -5.67 -27.90
N THR A 47 -8.85 -5.28 -28.91
CA THR A 47 -8.43 -5.42 -30.32
C THR A 47 -7.49 -4.31 -30.76
N ALA A 48 -7.47 -3.18 -30.04
CA ALA A 48 -6.68 -1.99 -30.32
C ALA A 48 -5.71 -1.60 -29.19
N ILE A 49 -5.53 -2.44 -28.18
CA ILE A 49 -4.68 -2.12 -27.02
C ILE A 49 -3.21 -1.97 -27.44
N PRO A 50 -2.49 -0.92 -26.96
CA PRO A 50 -1.06 -0.77 -27.20
C PRO A 50 -0.25 -1.95 -26.65
N ALA A 51 0.80 -2.36 -27.35
CA ALA A 51 1.60 -3.53 -26.98
C ALA A 51 2.21 -3.42 -25.56
N LYS A 52 2.64 -2.20 -25.14
CA LYS A 52 3.17 -1.95 -23.80
C LYS A 52 2.11 -2.10 -22.73
N SER A 53 0.91 -1.58 -22.95
CA SER A 53 -0.24 -1.71 -22.04
C SER A 53 -0.66 -3.18 -21.90
N LEU A 54 -0.66 -3.93 -23.01
CA LEU A 54 -0.93 -5.37 -22.99
C LEU A 54 0.16 -6.14 -22.22
N ALA A 55 1.43 -5.77 -22.37
CA ALA A 55 2.52 -6.39 -21.62
C ALA A 55 2.37 -6.13 -20.11
N LEU A 56 1.98 -4.92 -19.72
CA LEU A 56 1.70 -4.58 -18.32
C LEU A 56 0.56 -5.43 -17.75
N LEU A 57 -0.57 -5.55 -18.46
CA LEU A 57 -1.71 -6.39 -18.04
C LEU A 57 -1.34 -7.90 -17.92
N LYS A 58 -0.30 -8.34 -18.62
CA LYS A 58 0.21 -9.73 -18.55
C LYS A 58 1.30 -9.92 -17.48
N ASN A 59 1.61 -8.91 -16.68
CA ASN A 59 2.61 -9.03 -15.62
C ASN A 59 2.17 -10.03 -14.56
N LYS A 60 2.75 -11.22 -14.61
CA LYS A 60 2.38 -12.35 -13.73
C LYS A 60 2.71 -12.08 -12.25
N GLU A 61 3.75 -11.31 -11.97
CA GLU A 61 4.15 -10.99 -10.59
C GLU A 61 3.15 -10.03 -9.94
N LEU A 62 2.68 -9.02 -10.66
CA LEU A 62 1.60 -8.14 -10.19
C LEU A 62 0.29 -8.91 -9.99
N ILE A 63 -0.07 -9.76 -10.96
CA ILE A 63 -1.27 -10.62 -10.85
C ILE A 63 -1.16 -11.54 -9.64
N ALA A 64 0.01 -12.12 -9.37
CA ALA A 64 0.23 -12.96 -8.19
C ALA A 64 0.07 -12.19 -6.87
N ILE A 65 0.50 -10.92 -6.83
CA ILE A 65 0.24 -10.03 -5.66
C ILE A 65 -1.26 -9.76 -5.50
N ASN A 66 -1.98 -9.56 -6.60
CA ASN A 66 -3.44 -9.35 -6.56
C ASN A 66 -4.18 -10.59 -6.05
N GLN A 67 -3.78 -11.76 -6.52
CA GLN A 67 -4.44 -13.05 -6.24
C GLN A 67 -3.80 -13.81 -5.08
N ASP A 68 -3.06 -13.11 -4.22
CA ASP A 68 -2.47 -13.71 -3.04
C ASP A 68 -3.56 -14.29 -2.11
N PRO A 69 -3.41 -15.54 -1.62
CA PRO A 69 -4.45 -16.24 -0.86
C PRO A 69 -4.85 -15.56 0.45
N LEU A 70 -4.02 -14.66 1.01
CA LEU A 70 -4.40 -13.86 2.18
C LEU A 70 -5.49 -12.84 1.86
N ALA A 71 -5.69 -12.50 0.59
CA ALA A 71 -6.68 -11.52 0.12
C ALA A 71 -6.61 -10.15 0.84
N LEU A 72 -5.43 -9.79 1.35
CA LEU A 72 -5.25 -8.54 2.08
C LEU A 72 -5.13 -7.36 1.13
N GLN A 73 -5.68 -6.23 1.54
CA GLN A 73 -5.38 -4.94 0.94
C GLN A 73 -4.14 -4.31 1.58
N ALA A 74 -3.35 -3.61 0.77
CA ALA A 74 -2.26 -2.81 1.31
C ALA A 74 -2.81 -1.63 2.13
N TYR A 75 -2.06 -1.22 3.13
CA TYR A 75 -2.34 -0.05 3.95
C TYR A 75 -1.15 0.91 3.91
N VAL A 76 -1.43 2.19 4.10
CA VAL A 76 -0.41 3.23 4.16
C VAL A 76 0.33 3.10 5.49
N VAL A 77 1.66 3.02 5.44
CA VAL A 77 2.52 3.00 6.63
C VAL A 77 3.32 4.28 6.78
N LYS A 78 3.46 5.05 5.72
CA LYS A 78 4.21 6.31 5.74
C LYS A 78 3.78 7.23 4.61
N VAL A 79 3.69 8.52 4.90
CA VAL A 79 3.64 9.59 3.91
C VAL A 79 4.84 10.50 4.17
N GLN A 80 5.72 10.63 3.18
CA GLN A 80 6.87 11.55 3.31
C GLN A 80 6.44 13.01 3.10
N GLN A 81 7.23 13.95 3.62
CA GLN A 81 6.97 15.39 3.47
C GLN A 81 6.91 15.86 2.00
N ASN A 82 7.55 15.14 1.09
CA ASN A 82 7.48 15.38 -0.34
C ASN A 82 6.22 14.81 -1.02
N GLY A 83 5.27 14.27 -0.24
CA GLY A 83 4.00 13.76 -0.75
C GLY A 83 4.01 12.31 -1.23
N VAL A 84 5.13 11.58 -1.11
CA VAL A 84 5.22 10.17 -1.54
C VAL A 84 4.66 9.24 -0.48
N TYR A 85 3.86 8.26 -0.91
CA TYR A 85 3.19 7.28 -0.05
C TYR A 85 3.91 5.93 -0.08
N LEU A 86 4.01 5.28 1.07
CA LEU A 86 4.42 3.88 1.21
C LEU A 86 3.23 3.03 1.62
N TYR A 87 2.87 2.09 0.76
CA TYR A 87 1.86 1.05 1.03
C TYR A 87 2.54 -0.28 1.27
N VAL A 88 1.97 -1.08 2.15
CA VAL A 88 2.50 -2.40 2.53
C VAL A 88 1.36 -3.39 2.70
N LYS A 89 1.56 -4.64 2.30
CA LYS A 89 0.74 -5.78 2.70
C LYS A 89 1.57 -7.03 2.90
N ASP A 90 1.09 -7.92 3.76
CA ASP A 90 1.63 -9.28 3.82
C ASP A 90 1.18 -10.08 2.60
N ILE A 91 2.03 -10.95 2.10
CA ILE A 91 1.73 -11.91 1.05
C ILE A 91 2.22 -13.30 1.47
N GLN A 92 1.56 -14.35 0.97
CA GLN A 92 1.83 -15.76 1.22
C GLN A 92 1.51 -16.20 2.67
N ILE A 93 2.07 -15.54 3.66
CA ILE A 93 1.90 -15.89 5.09
C ILE A 93 1.65 -14.62 5.88
N LEU A 94 0.55 -14.58 6.63
CA LEU A 94 0.22 -13.49 7.54
C LEU A 94 1.31 -13.35 8.61
N ASN A 95 1.78 -12.12 8.83
CA ASN A 95 2.91 -11.80 9.71
C ASN A 95 4.23 -12.52 9.33
N GLY A 96 4.31 -13.04 8.10
CA GLY A 96 5.52 -13.63 7.55
C GLY A 96 6.59 -12.60 7.19
N THR A 97 7.72 -13.09 6.70
CA THR A 97 8.86 -12.24 6.32
C THR A 97 8.79 -11.76 4.86
N THR A 98 7.77 -12.17 4.11
CA THR A 98 7.57 -11.73 2.72
C THR A 98 6.46 -10.69 2.66
N ARG A 99 6.77 -9.52 2.08
CA ARG A 99 5.83 -8.39 1.98
C ARG A 99 5.85 -7.80 0.58
N ALA A 100 4.67 -7.41 0.09
CA ALA A 100 4.57 -6.53 -1.07
C ALA A 100 4.50 -5.08 -0.59
N VAL A 101 5.26 -4.21 -1.25
CA VAL A 101 5.28 -2.76 -0.97
C VAL A 101 5.07 -1.99 -2.26
N ALA A 102 4.32 -0.87 -2.17
CA ALA A 102 4.21 0.09 -3.26
C ALA A 102 4.63 1.47 -2.76
N ILE A 103 5.48 2.14 -3.53
CA ILE A 103 5.92 3.51 -3.28
C ILE A 103 5.32 4.36 -4.39
N TYR A 104 4.32 5.18 -4.04
CA TYR A 104 3.53 5.98 -4.96
C TYR A 104 3.88 7.46 -4.87
N ASN A 105 4.21 8.04 -6.01
CA ASN A 105 4.45 9.46 -6.18
C ASN A 105 3.26 10.13 -6.91
N PRO A 106 2.35 10.82 -6.22
CA PRO A 106 1.23 11.54 -6.84
C PRO A 106 1.63 12.91 -7.41
N THR A 107 2.89 13.35 -7.22
CA THR A 107 3.31 14.71 -7.54
C THR A 107 3.72 14.86 -9.01
N ASP A 108 3.74 16.10 -9.50
CA ASP A 108 4.13 16.44 -10.88
C ASP A 108 5.65 16.36 -11.13
N ASN A 109 6.44 16.07 -10.10
CA ASN A 109 7.90 15.99 -10.20
C ASN A 109 8.40 14.60 -9.79
N GLU A 110 9.56 14.20 -10.31
CA GLU A 110 10.28 13.04 -9.79
C GLU A 110 10.61 13.25 -8.30
N GLN A 111 10.44 12.21 -7.50
CA GLN A 111 10.71 12.21 -6.07
C GLN A 111 11.68 11.10 -5.70
N SER A 112 12.47 11.35 -4.67
CA SER A 112 13.29 10.32 -4.04
C SER A 112 12.63 9.84 -2.74
N PHE A 113 12.65 8.53 -2.52
CA PHE A 113 12.12 7.90 -1.31
C PHE A 113 13.18 7.02 -0.65
N ALA A 114 13.39 7.22 0.65
CA ALA A 114 14.22 6.35 1.47
C ALA A 114 13.35 5.28 2.13
N LEU A 115 13.26 4.09 1.51
CA LEU A 115 12.55 2.95 2.05
C LEU A 115 13.37 2.35 3.19
N ASN A 116 12.93 2.58 4.43
CA ASN A 116 13.52 1.99 5.61
C ASN A 116 12.86 0.63 5.88
N MET A 117 13.65 -0.42 6.06
CA MET A 117 13.14 -1.76 6.32
C MET A 117 12.35 -1.84 7.65
N ASN A 118 12.62 -0.93 8.60
CA ASN A 118 11.80 -0.80 9.80
C ASN A 118 10.37 -0.33 9.51
N ASP A 119 10.18 0.54 8.49
CA ASP A 119 8.84 1.03 8.12
C ASP A 119 7.97 -0.12 7.57
N VAL A 120 8.60 -1.18 7.09
CA VAL A 120 7.93 -2.38 6.55
C VAL A 120 8.10 -3.61 7.44
N ASP A 121 8.47 -3.42 8.70
CA ASP A 121 8.60 -4.45 9.74
C ASP A 121 9.51 -5.64 9.35
N LEU A 122 10.58 -5.38 8.64
CA LEU A 122 11.59 -6.38 8.28
C LEU A 122 12.93 -6.05 8.92
N ASP A 123 13.67 -7.10 9.29
CA ASP A 123 14.98 -7.01 9.91
C ASP A 123 15.96 -8.02 9.31
N GLY A 124 17.27 -7.75 9.51
CA GLY A 124 18.36 -8.49 8.90
C GLY A 124 18.55 -8.11 7.43
N LYS A 125 19.04 -9.06 6.65
CA LYS A 125 19.17 -8.90 5.21
C LYS A 125 17.80 -9.01 4.54
N VAL A 126 17.53 -8.13 3.59
CA VAL A 126 16.27 -8.13 2.85
C VAL A 126 16.55 -8.29 1.35
N LYS A 127 16.04 -9.37 0.78
CA LYS A 127 16.00 -9.58 -0.67
C LYS A 127 14.91 -8.70 -1.26
N VAL A 128 15.19 -8.11 -2.41
CA VAL A 128 14.31 -7.16 -3.09
C VAL A 128 14.09 -7.63 -4.52
N ARG A 129 12.83 -7.80 -4.90
CA ARG A 129 12.39 -8.08 -6.26
C ARG A 129 11.64 -6.90 -6.83
N ASP A 130 12.11 -6.28 -7.91
CA ASP A 130 11.35 -5.28 -8.68
C ASP A 130 10.37 -6.03 -9.59
N VAL A 131 9.07 -5.88 -9.34
CA VAL A 131 8.05 -6.64 -10.08
C VAL A 131 7.69 -6.02 -11.43
N PHE A 132 8.06 -4.77 -11.69
CA PHE A 132 7.90 -4.17 -13.01
C PHE A 132 9.07 -4.51 -13.94
N ALA A 133 10.29 -4.49 -13.40
CA ALA A 133 11.50 -4.84 -14.14
C ALA A 133 11.70 -6.36 -14.27
N HIS A 134 11.03 -7.16 -13.44
CA HIS A 134 11.23 -8.61 -13.33
C HIS A 134 12.68 -8.97 -12.95
N GLU A 135 13.29 -8.18 -12.06
CA GLU A 135 14.68 -8.31 -11.68
C GLU A 135 14.86 -8.37 -10.16
N ASP A 136 15.80 -9.19 -9.72
CA ASP A 136 16.27 -9.17 -8.34
C ASP A 136 17.29 -8.05 -8.17
N MET A 137 17.04 -7.17 -7.24
CA MET A 137 17.94 -6.07 -6.90
C MET A 137 18.99 -6.52 -5.88
N ALA A 138 19.98 -5.66 -5.63
CA ALA A 138 20.95 -5.89 -4.57
C ALA A 138 20.25 -6.02 -3.21
N GLU A 139 20.70 -6.96 -2.38
CA GLU A 139 20.18 -7.14 -1.02
C GLU A 139 20.39 -5.88 -0.18
N VAL A 140 19.38 -5.51 0.58
CA VAL A 140 19.46 -4.42 1.56
C VAL A 140 20.04 -4.97 2.86
N THR A 141 21.28 -4.58 3.16
CA THR A 141 22.00 -5.03 4.37
C THR A 141 22.13 -3.94 5.43
N LYS A 142 21.89 -2.67 5.05
CA LYS A 142 21.99 -1.50 5.95
C LYS A 142 20.64 -0.89 6.33
N GLY A 143 19.56 -1.62 6.14
CA GLY A 143 18.22 -1.23 6.56
C GLY A 143 17.53 -0.14 5.74
N VAL A 144 18.19 0.46 4.73
CA VAL A 144 17.59 1.51 3.88
C VAL A 144 17.91 1.26 2.42
N MET A 145 16.91 1.44 1.56
CA MET A 145 17.03 1.44 0.10
C MET A 145 16.52 2.79 -0.44
N HIS A 146 17.28 3.42 -1.32
CA HIS A 146 16.86 4.64 -2.00
C HIS A 146 16.22 4.31 -3.34
N VAL A 147 15.06 4.91 -3.59
CA VAL A 147 14.26 4.69 -4.80
C VAL A 147 13.88 6.03 -5.40
N ASN A 148 14.14 6.22 -6.70
CA ASN A 148 13.61 7.35 -7.46
C ASN A 148 12.30 6.95 -8.12
N ILE A 149 11.28 7.77 -7.96
CA ILE A 149 9.95 7.53 -8.49
C ILE A 149 9.59 8.70 -9.41
N PRO A 150 9.44 8.48 -10.72
CA PRO A 150 8.98 9.49 -11.66
C PRO A 150 7.63 10.10 -11.22
N ARG A 151 7.30 11.25 -11.80
CA ARG A 151 5.97 11.87 -11.59
C ARG A 151 4.86 10.87 -11.88
N HIS A 152 3.82 10.86 -11.07
CA HIS A 152 2.61 10.04 -11.19
C HIS A 152 2.88 8.52 -11.28
N ASP A 153 4.09 8.07 -10.93
CA ASP A 153 4.49 6.66 -11.01
C ASP A 153 4.40 5.95 -9.67
N THR A 154 4.41 4.63 -9.74
CA THR A 154 4.49 3.73 -8.58
C THR A 154 5.59 2.70 -8.81
N ARG A 155 6.40 2.47 -7.78
CA ARG A 155 7.33 1.34 -7.74
C ARG A 155 6.78 0.28 -6.83
N ILE A 156 6.80 -0.97 -7.29
CA ILE A 156 6.31 -2.11 -6.50
C ILE A 156 7.42 -3.14 -6.35
N PHE A 157 7.65 -3.55 -5.11
CA PHE A 157 8.66 -4.53 -4.76
C PHE A 157 8.06 -5.66 -3.93
N ILE A 158 8.59 -6.87 -4.12
CA ILE A 158 8.45 -7.95 -3.15
C ILE A 158 9.71 -7.94 -2.29
N LEU A 159 9.53 -7.79 -0.99
CA LEU A 159 10.59 -7.80 0.00
C LEU A 159 10.54 -9.10 0.79
N LYS A 160 11.70 -9.76 0.96
CA LYS A 160 11.83 -10.94 1.81
C LYS A 160 12.96 -10.74 2.81
N GLY A 161 12.60 -10.47 4.06
CA GLY A 161 13.53 -10.31 5.17
C GLY A 161 13.97 -11.64 5.78
N GLU A 162 15.07 -11.62 6.50
CA GLU A 162 15.50 -12.75 7.34
C GLU A 162 14.57 -12.92 8.55
N LYS A 163 14.07 -11.79 9.09
CA LYS A 163 13.20 -11.77 10.27
C LYS A 163 12.05 -10.79 10.10
N ARG A 164 10.89 -11.11 10.68
CA ARG A 164 9.82 -10.17 10.92
C ARG A 164 10.15 -9.36 12.18
N LYS A 165 10.13 -8.04 12.07
CA LYS A 165 10.24 -7.15 13.23
C LYS A 165 8.86 -7.06 13.89
N LEU A 166 8.82 -7.31 15.18
CA LEU A 166 7.61 -7.09 15.96
C LEU A 166 7.48 -5.61 16.27
N ARG A 167 6.34 -5.03 15.97
CA ARG A 167 6.00 -3.67 16.39
C ARG A 167 5.73 -3.67 17.88
N SER A 168 6.31 -2.71 18.58
CA SER A 168 5.94 -2.37 19.96
C SER A 168 5.12 -1.08 20.03
N ILE A 169 5.03 -0.35 18.91
CA ILE A 169 4.31 0.93 18.80
C ILE A 169 3.37 0.83 17.60
N TYR A 170 2.12 1.19 17.81
CA TYR A 170 1.07 1.24 16.80
C TYR A 170 0.51 2.65 16.75
N GLU A 171 0.79 3.34 15.65
CA GLU A 171 0.35 4.72 15.45
C GLU A 171 -1.17 4.79 15.29
N ALA A 172 -1.82 5.80 15.85
CA ALA A 172 -3.27 5.96 15.83
C ALA A 172 -3.82 6.11 14.40
N GLU A 173 -3.09 6.77 13.53
CA GLU A 173 -3.45 6.96 12.13
C GLU A 173 -3.38 5.70 11.28
N THR A 174 -2.79 4.62 11.79
CA THR A 174 -2.80 3.29 11.14
C THR A 174 -3.93 2.40 11.64
N ALA A 175 -4.64 2.84 12.68
CA ALA A 175 -5.80 2.12 13.21
C ALA A 175 -7.01 2.26 12.28
N TRP A 176 -7.90 1.28 12.33
CA TRP A 176 -9.19 1.40 11.68
C TRP A 176 -10.14 2.24 12.55
N LEU A 177 -10.85 3.18 11.91
CA LEU A 177 -11.84 4.00 12.59
C LEU A 177 -13.24 3.55 12.19
N GLU A 178 -14.07 3.21 13.16
CA GLU A 178 -15.49 3.01 12.91
C GLU A 178 -16.16 4.33 12.58
N ARG A 179 -17.07 4.29 11.60
CA ARG A 179 -17.78 5.46 11.08
C ARG A 179 -16.84 6.60 10.62
N TYR A 180 -15.77 6.21 9.95
CA TYR A 180 -14.86 7.14 9.31
C TYR A 180 -15.60 8.08 8.36
N GLN A 181 -15.31 9.36 8.45
CA GLN A 181 -15.82 10.36 7.53
C GLN A 181 -14.86 10.57 6.36
N CYS A 182 -15.36 10.42 5.13
CA CYS A 182 -14.61 10.77 3.93
C CYS A 182 -14.31 12.27 3.85
N LEU A 183 -13.18 12.62 3.24
CA LEU A 183 -12.81 14.01 2.97
C LEU A 183 -13.92 14.74 2.21
N GLY A 184 -14.20 15.97 2.60
CA GLY A 184 -15.16 16.86 1.92
C GLY A 184 -16.60 16.77 2.39
N ILE A 185 -16.97 15.84 3.28
CA ILE A 185 -18.30 15.79 3.86
C ILE A 185 -18.33 16.58 5.18
N ASN A 186 -19.36 17.39 5.40
CA ASN A 186 -19.55 18.09 6.66
C ASN A 186 -19.76 17.08 7.80
N ASN A 187 -18.88 17.09 8.82
CA ASN A 187 -18.97 16.19 9.95
C ASN A 187 -19.97 16.64 11.01
N SER A 188 -21.20 16.88 10.59
CA SER A 188 -22.30 17.26 11.54
C SER A 188 -22.64 16.13 12.54
N LEU A 189 -22.26 14.89 12.24
CA LEU A 189 -22.54 13.71 13.06
C LEU A 189 -21.45 13.41 14.10
N GLY A 190 -20.34 14.14 14.10
CA GLY A 190 -19.25 13.99 15.07
C GLY A 190 -18.44 12.69 14.91
N TYR A 191 -18.33 12.13 13.70
CA TYR A 191 -17.54 10.91 13.46
C TYR A 191 -16.04 11.17 13.60
N ALA A 192 -15.31 10.16 14.06
CA ALA A 192 -13.86 10.20 14.11
C ALA A 192 -13.24 10.37 12.72
N LYS A 193 -12.12 11.04 12.61
CA LYS A 193 -11.41 11.27 11.36
C LYS A 193 -9.91 11.25 11.53
N TYR A 194 -9.20 10.97 10.42
CA TYR A 194 -7.76 11.19 10.35
C TYR A 194 -7.47 12.67 10.07
N GLY A 195 -6.43 13.19 10.66
CA GLY A 195 -5.97 14.56 10.46
C GLY A 195 -4.44 14.64 10.39
N ASP A 196 -3.93 15.67 9.75
CA ASP A 196 -2.49 15.95 9.69
C ASP A 196 -2.00 16.51 11.02
N ALA A 197 -0.83 16.07 11.47
CA ALA A 197 -0.21 16.57 12.69
C ALA A 197 1.31 16.56 12.57
N LYS A 198 1.89 17.68 12.18
CA LYS A 198 3.34 17.83 11.94
C LYS A 198 4.25 17.43 13.10
N PHE A 199 3.71 17.43 14.33
CA PHE A 199 4.46 17.14 15.56
C PHE A 199 4.24 15.71 16.08
N CYS A 200 3.39 14.91 15.43
CA CYS A 200 3.19 13.51 15.77
C CYS A 200 4.19 12.62 15.04
N SER A 201 4.54 11.48 15.62
CA SER A 201 5.56 10.56 15.11
C SER A 201 5.30 10.08 13.67
N GLY A 202 4.05 9.78 13.32
CA GLY A 202 3.63 9.38 11.98
C GLY A 202 3.27 10.54 11.05
N GLY A 203 3.28 11.79 11.56
CA GLY A 203 2.82 12.97 10.82
C GLY A 203 1.30 13.10 10.76
N GLY A 204 0.57 12.19 11.41
CA GLY A 204 -0.88 12.14 11.47
C GLY A 204 -1.43 12.10 12.89
N LYS A 205 -2.74 12.15 13.01
CA LYS A 205 -3.48 11.98 14.26
C LYS A 205 -4.89 11.49 14.00
N VAL A 206 -5.54 10.96 15.03
CA VAL A 206 -6.98 10.73 15.03
C VAL A 206 -7.66 11.84 15.80
N GLU A 207 -8.65 12.47 15.19
CA GLU A 207 -9.45 13.53 15.76
C GLU A 207 -10.88 13.10 16.02
N TRP A 208 -11.56 13.74 16.98
CA TRP A 208 -12.99 13.61 17.27
C TRP A 208 -13.43 12.23 17.76
N LEU A 209 -12.52 11.40 18.23
CA LEU A 209 -12.85 10.04 18.72
C LEU A 209 -13.91 10.07 19.83
N GLY A 210 -13.87 11.05 20.73
CA GLY A 210 -14.81 11.21 21.83
C GLY A 210 -16.12 11.93 21.49
N ASN A 211 -16.31 12.40 20.26
CA ASN A 211 -17.46 13.23 19.90
C ASN A 211 -18.76 12.46 19.64
N HIS A 212 -18.69 11.15 19.48
CA HIS A 212 -19.84 10.29 19.27
C HIS A 212 -19.66 8.96 20.01
N LYS A 213 -20.73 8.47 20.64
CA LYS A 213 -20.70 7.25 21.47
C LYS A 213 -20.29 5.99 20.72
N ASP A 214 -20.55 5.94 19.41
CA ASP A 214 -20.25 4.80 18.56
C ASP A 214 -18.89 4.93 17.85
N ASN A 215 -18.13 6.00 18.12
CA ASN A 215 -16.78 6.11 17.60
C ASN A 215 -15.86 5.16 18.37
N TYR A 216 -15.13 4.34 17.64
CA TYR A 216 -14.03 3.58 18.21
C TYR A 216 -12.89 3.44 17.22
N MET A 217 -11.73 3.13 17.77
CA MET A 217 -10.49 2.92 17.04
C MET A 217 -10.00 1.51 17.33
N GLU A 218 -9.65 0.78 16.27
CA GLU A 218 -9.22 -0.61 16.36
C GLU A 218 -7.91 -0.81 15.61
N TRP A 219 -6.93 -1.36 16.30
CA TRP A 219 -5.75 -1.91 15.64
C TRP A 219 -5.98 -3.36 15.32
N ARG A 220 -5.92 -3.69 14.04
CA ARG A 220 -6.05 -5.07 13.55
C ARG A 220 -4.67 -5.65 13.26
N ASN A 221 -4.56 -6.97 13.36
CA ASN A 221 -3.32 -7.68 13.11
C ASN A 221 -2.15 -7.26 14.03
N ILE A 222 -2.46 -6.98 15.29
CA ILE A 222 -1.43 -6.81 16.31
C ILE A 222 -0.80 -8.17 16.55
N TYR A 223 0.52 -8.22 16.48
CA TYR A 223 1.28 -9.41 16.80
C TYR A 223 1.76 -9.36 18.26
N SER A 224 1.48 -10.40 19.01
CA SER A 224 2.11 -10.67 20.32
C SER A 224 3.04 -11.87 20.20
N LYS A 225 4.17 -11.81 20.87
CA LYS A 225 5.12 -12.94 20.95
C LYS A 225 4.64 -14.02 21.91
N GLU A 226 3.81 -13.65 22.84
CA GLU A 226 3.27 -14.51 23.90
C GLU A 226 1.74 -14.42 23.85
N ASP A 227 1.08 -15.53 24.13
CA ASP A 227 -0.36 -15.58 24.29
C ASP A 227 -0.75 -14.77 25.54
N GLY A 228 -1.65 -13.81 25.37
CA GLY A 228 -2.12 -12.91 26.41
C GLY A 228 -3.40 -13.41 27.07
#